data_80fd92279074563139dbb1f70dee2d04
#
_entry.id   80fd92279074563139dbb1f70dee2d04
#
_cell.length_a   1.000
_cell.length_b   1.000
_cell.length_c   1.000
_cell.angle_alpha   90.00
_cell.angle_beta   90.00
_cell.angle_gamma   90.00
#
_symmetry.space_group_name_H-M   'P 1'
#
loop_
_entity.id
_entity.type
_entity.pdbx_description
1 polymer ?
#
loop_
_entity_poly.entity_id
_entity_poly.type
_entity_poly.pdbx_seq_one_letter_code
_entity_poly.pdbx_strand_id
1 'polypeptide(L)'
;DPESSLEALALAMKTDWVKITDLSTQRSRHVIVLFTDDAAHKFEEAESYTGTNYPEGMPKSYKELLMAWNGQGAYESGMSMDKRAKRLIVFAPEESYPWSDMSEDFENAVFLPMAKADGGIDIAREAIINTIGGTI
;
A
#
# COMPACT_ATOMS: atom_id res chain seq x y z
N ASP A 1 -10.26 -13.60 8.82
CA ASP A 1 -11.08 -12.39 9.05
C ASP A 1 -10.41 -11.20 8.39
N PRO A 2 -11.18 -10.25 7.84
CA PRO A 2 -10.60 -9.06 7.21
C PRO A 2 -9.66 -8.29 8.14
N GLU A 3 -8.68 -7.60 7.57
CA GLU A 3 -7.64 -6.91 8.31
C GLU A 3 -7.63 -5.41 8.01
N SER A 4 -7.13 -4.60 8.95
CA SER A 4 -7.00 -3.14 8.79
C SER A 4 -5.79 -2.76 7.93
N SER A 5 -5.57 -3.47 6.85
CA SER A 5 -4.40 -3.31 5.99
C SER A 5 -4.43 -2.01 5.17
N LEU A 6 -5.61 -1.51 4.83
CA LEU A 6 -5.72 -0.24 4.09
C LEU A 6 -5.35 0.96 4.98
N GLU A 7 -5.76 0.94 6.24
CA GLU A 7 -5.35 1.95 7.22
C GLU A 7 -3.84 1.88 7.49
N ALA A 8 -3.29 0.67 7.59
CA ALA A 8 -1.85 0.48 7.76
C ALA A 8 -1.08 1.04 6.56
N LEU A 9 -1.56 0.83 5.34
CA LEU A 9 -0.98 1.42 4.15
C LEU A 9 -1.03 2.95 4.20
N ALA A 10 -2.17 3.52 4.56
CA ALA A 10 -2.33 4.97 4.68
C ALA A 10 -1.36 5.56 5.71
N LEU A 11 -1.17 4.90 6.85
CA LEU A 11 -0.19 5.32 7.85
C LEU A 11 1.23 5.23 7.33
N ALA A 12 1.58 4.17 6.62
CA ALA A 12 2.90 4.02 6.01
C ALA A 12 3.21 5.14 5.03
N MET A 13 2.23 5.56 4.23
CA MET A 13 2.39 6.68 3.29
C MET A 13 2.69 8.01 3.98
N LYS A 14 2.29 8.18 5.23
CA LYS A 14 2.48 9.40 6.03
C LYS A 14 3.76 9.39 6.86
N THR A 15 4.56 8.33 6.81
CA THR A 15 5.83 8.31 7.54
C THR A 15 6.83 9.28 6.94
N ASP A 16 7.95 9.50 7.62
CA ASP A 16 8.96 10.48 7.23
C ASP A 16 9.86 9.92 6.12
N TRP A 17 9.38 10.01 4.89
CA TRP A 17 10.12 9.58 3.72
C TRP A 17 11.24 10.57 3.35
N VAL A 18 12.34 10.05 2.81
CA VAL A 18 13.43 10.89 2.29
C VAL A 18 12.92 11.78 1.17
N LYS A 19 13.18 13.08 1.27
CA LYS A 19 12.85 14.03 0.21
C LYS A 19 13.84 13.91 -0.95
N ILE A 20 13.30 13.80 -2.16
CA ILE A 20 14.10 13.75 -3.37
C ILE A 20 14.28 15.16 -3.88
N THR A 21 15.31 15.85 -3.37
CA THR A 21 15.58 17.27 -3.63
C THR A 21 16.83 17.52 -4.46
N ASP A 22 17.70 16.53 -4.61
CA ASP A 22 18.95 16.68 -5.33
C ASP A 22 19.31 15.43 -6.15
N LEU A 23 20.39 15.50 -6.93
CA LEU A 23 20.83 14.42 -7.79
C LEU A 23 21.22 13.14 -7.03
N SER A 24 21.71 13.28 -5.80
CA SER A 24 22.11 12.11 -4.98
C SER A 24 20.94 11.26 -4.55
N THR A 25 19.77 11.87 -4.39
CA THR A 25 18.54 11.20 -3.94
C THR A 25 17.60 10.81 -5.09
N GLN A 26 17.85 11.24 -6.31
CA GLN A 26 16.98 10.94 -7.47
C GLN A 26 16.82 9.46 -7.77
N ARG A 27 17.76 8.63 -7.35
CA ARG A 27 17.70 7.17 -7.52
C ARG A 27 17.04 6.45 -6.35
N SER A 28 16.71 7.19 -5.30
CA SER A 28 16.00 6.61 -4.15
C SER A 28 14.60 6.16 -4.54
N ARG A 29 14.15 5.10 -3.91
CA ARG A 29 12.78 4.61 -4.06
C ARG A 29 12.12 4.52 -2.69
N HIS A 30 10.88 4.93 -2.64
CA HIS A 30 10.01 4.78 -1.46
C HIS A 30 9.19 3.51 -1.66
N VAL A 31 9.60 2.44 -1.00
CA VAL A 31 8.99 1.12 -1.23
C VAL A 31 8.17 0.72 -0.01
N ILE A 32 6.90 0.45 -0.24
CA ILE A 32 6.02 -0.18 0.74
C ILE A 32 5.77 -1.60 0.26
N VAL A 33 6.05 -2.56 1.12
CA VAL A 33 5.77 -3.97 0.87
C VAL A 33 4.68 -4.41 1.83
N LEU A 34 3.57 -4.86 1.29
CA LEU A 34 2.42 -5.34 2.05
C LEU A 34 2.30 -6.84 1.88
N PHE A 35 2.28 -7.54 3.00
CA PHE A 35 1.96 -8.97 3.05
C PHE A 35 0.67 -9.15 3.82
N THR A 36 -0.29 -9.84 3.24
CA THR A 36 -1.54 -10.19 3.92
C THR A 36 -2.05 -11.53 3.42
N ASP A 37 -2.71 -12.27 4.27
CA ASP A 37 -3.31 -13.56 3.94
C ASP A 37 -4.83 -13.49 3.79
N ASP A 38 -5.42 -12.32 3.91
CA ASP A 38 -6.86 -12.13 3.87
C ASP A 38 -7.26 -10.82 3.16
N ALA A 39 -8.54 -10.60 3.06
CA ALA A 39 -9.10 -9.35 2.56
C ALA A 39 -8.88 -8.21 3.56
N ALA A 40 -8.88 -6.98 3.05
CA ALA A 40 -8.92 -5.81 3.91
C ALA A 40 -10.35 -5.51 4.36
N HIS A 41 -10.49 -4.92 5.55
CA HIS A 41 -11.71 -4.21 5.91
C HIS A 41 -11.94 -3.05 4.94
N LYS A 42 -13.18 -2.79 4.60
CA LYS A 42 -13.53 -1.56 3.90
C LYS A 42 -13.43 -0.39 4.88
N PHE A 43 -13.03 0.76 4.38
CA PHE A 43 -12.91 1.96 5.21
C PHE A 43 -14.21 2.38 5.91
N GLU A 44 -15.35 2.04 5.36
CA GLU A 44 -16.65 2.40 5.91
C GLU A 44 -17.19 1.37 6.91
N GLU A 45 -16.45 0.33 7.18
CA GLU A 45 -16.83 -0.66 8.19
C GLU A 45 -16.55 -0.14 9.60
N ALA A 46 -17.46 -0.44 10.53
CA ALA A 46 -17.40 0.08 11.89
C ALA A 46 -16.08 -0.27 12.61
N GLU A 47 -15.53 -1.41 12.31
CA GLU A 47 -14.26 -1.86 12.88
C GLU A 47 -13.08 -0.99 12.47
N SER A 48 -13.15 -0.36 11.31
CA SER A 48 -12.10 0.53 10.81
C SER A 48 -12.16 1.93 11.40
N TYR A 49 -13.30 2.35 11.96
CA TYR A 49 -13.52 3.73 12.40
C TYR A 49 -13.81 3.91 13.88
N THR A 50 -13.79 2.86 14.66
CA THR A 50 -14.18 2.93 16.07
C THR A 50 -13.17 3.63 16.97
N GLY A 51 -12.02 4.00 16.46
CA GLY A 51 -11.00 4.71 17.24
C GLY A 51 -11.24 6.22 17.26
N THR A 52 -11.29 6.81 18.45
CA THR A 52 -11.23 8.27 18.61
C THR A 52 -9.88 8.83 18.19
N ASN A 53 -8.92 7.98 17.88
CA ASN A 53 -7.55 8.32 17.54
C ASN A 53 -7.22 8.14 16.05
N TYR A 54 -8.23 8.08 15.19
CA TYR A 54 -7.99 8.05 13.74
C TYR A 54 -7.30 9.36 13.35
N PRO A 55 -6.06 9.33 12.82
CA PRO A 55 -5.31 10.55 12.56
C PRO A 55 -6.04 11.49 11.62
N GLU A 56 -5.97 12.79 11.91
CA GLU A 56 -6.53 13.80 11.04
C GLU A 56 -5.87 13.75 9.65
N GLY A 57 -6.69 13.91 8.60
CA GLY A 57 -6.21 13.87 7.23
C GLY A 57 -5.99 12.47 6.65
N MET A 58 -6.33 11.43 7.40
CA MET A 58 -6.28 10.06 6.86
C MET A 58 -7.39 9.82 5.85
N PRO A 59 -7.10 9.08 4.76
CA PRO A 59 -8.15 8.60 3.86
C PRO A 59 -9.20 7.78 4.61
N LYS A 60 -10.46 7.94 4.24
CA LYS A 60 -11.60 7.24 4.86
C LYS A 60 -12.37 6.36 3.87
N SER A 61 -11.86 6.19 2.67
CA SER A 61 -12.42 5.31 1.66
C SER A 61 -11.32 4.82 0.74
N TYR A 62 -11.60 3.75 -0.01
CA TYR A 62 -10.68 3.26 -1.04
C TYR A 62 -10.39 4.35 -2.09
N LYS A 63 -11.41 5.10 -2.48
CA LYS A 63 -11.25 6.21 -3.44
C LYS A 63 -10.31 7.29 -2.89
N GLU A 64 -10.46 7.67 -1.62
CA GLU A 64 -9.57 8.64 -0.99
C GLU A 64 -8.14 8.11 -0.86
N LEU A 65 -7.98 6.83 -0.52
CA LEU A 65 -6.66 6.19 -0.47
C LEU A 65 -6.00 6.20 -1.86
N LEU A 66 -6.75 5.87 -2.90
CA LEU A 66 -6.28 5.92 -4.28
C LEU A 66 -5.84 7.34 -4.68
N MET A 67 -6.65 8.33 -4.37
CA MET A 67 -6.31 9.73 -4.61
C MET A 67 -5.05 10.15 -3.84
N ALA A 68 -4.93 9.73 -2.60
CA ALA A 68 -3.75 10.01 -1.78
C ALA A 68 -2.49 9.37 -2.37
N TRP A 69 -2.58 8.11 -2.79
CA TRP A 69 -1.46 7.43 -3.43
C TRP A 69 -1.05 8.09 -4.74
N ASN A 70 -2.02 8.40 -5.60
CA ASN A 70 -1.75 9.00 -6.90
C ASN A 70 -1.47 10.51 -6.83
N GLY A 71 -1.52 11.11 -5.65
CA GLY A 71 -1.24 12.53 -5.45
C GLY A 71 -2.26 13.44 -6.12
N GLN A 72 -3.54 13.14 -5.98
CA GLN A 72 -4.64 13.84 -6.62
C GLN A 72 -5.50 14.62 -5.63
N GLY A 73 -6.16 15.69 -6.11
CA GLY A 73 -7.12 16.46 -5.33
C GLY A 73 -6.49 17.04 -4.06
N ALA A 74 -7.18 16.87 -2.93
CA ALA A 74 -6.75 17.38 -1.63
C ALA A 74 -5.43 16.75 -1.11
N TYR A 75 -4.99 15.65 -1.71
CA TYR A 75 -3.79 14.92 -1.29
C TYR A 75 -2.53 15.29 -2.10
N GLU A 76 -2.63 16.20 -3.06
CA GLU A 76 -1.50 16.56 -3.93
C GLU A 76 -0.28 17.07 -3.15
N SER A 77 -0.50 17.79 -2.06
CA SER A 77 0.57 18.38 -1.24
C SER A 77 0.74 17.77 0.14
N GLY A 78 -0.12 16.80 0.52
CA GLY A 78 -0.21 16.31 1.90
C GLY A 78 0.52 15.01 2.19
N MET A 79 1.15 14.39 1.21
CA MET A 79 1.82 13.10 1.38
C MET A 79 3.34 13.26 1.34
N SER A 80 4.02 12.54 2.22
CA SER A 80 5.49 12.62 2.33
C SER A 80 6.24 11.89 1.23
N MET A 81 5.58 10.96 0.52
CA MET A 81 6.20 10.18 -0.53
C MET A 81 6.33 10.97 -1.83
N ASP A 82 7.50 10.92 -2.45
CA ASP A 82 7.68 11.52 -3.77
C ASP A 82 7.00 10.66 -4.84
N LYS A 83 6.17 11.29 -5.65
CA LYS A 83 5.40 10.61 -6.70
C LYS A 83 6.26 9.80 -7.67
N ARG A 84 7.47 10.26 -7.94
CA ARG A 84 8.40 9.59 -8.87
C ARG A 84 9.08 8.37 -8.26
N ALA A 85 9.23 8.36 -6.93
CA ALA A 85 9.98 7.36 -6.20
C ALA A 85 9.11 6.26 -5.59
N LYS A 86 7.83 6.51 -5.36
CA LYS A 86 6.96 5.59 -4.66
C LYS A 86 6.76 4.28 -5.42
N ARG A 87 6.78 3.18 -4.67
CA ARG A 87 6.52 1.83 -5.17
C ARG A 87 5.69 1.08 -4.14
N LEU A 88 4.66 0.39 -4.59
CA LEU A 88 3.84 -0.49 -3.75
C LEU A 88 3.96 -1.92 -4.27
N ILE A 89 4.29 -2.84 -3.39
CA ILE A 89 4.34 -4.25 -3.70
C ILE A 89 3.39 -4.97 -2.77
N VAL A 90 2.41 -5.67 -3.31
CA VAL A 90 1.40 -6.38 -2.53
C VAL A 90 1.52 -7.89 -2.78
N PHE A 91 1.71 -8.63 -1.70
CA PHE A 91 1.64 -10.09 -1.69
C PHE A 91 0.37 -10.48 -0.95
N ALA A 92 -0.63 -10.99 -1.66
CA ALA A 92 -1.94 -11.27 -1.11
C ALA A 92 -2.68 -12.35 -1.90
N PRO A 93 -3.74 -12.96 -1.34
CA PRO A 93 -4.60 -13.88 -2.08
C PRO A 93 -5.32 -13.16 -3.24
N GLU A 94 -5.39 -13.83 -4.38
CA GLU A 94 -5.92 -13.23 -5.62
C GLU A 94 -7.37 -12.78 -5.52
N GLU A 95 -8.20 -13.55 -4.83
CA GLU A 95 -9.63 -13.28 -4.73
C GLU A 95 -10.02 -12.37 -3.56
N SER A 96 -9.06 -11.91 -2.79
CA SER A 96 -9.33 -11.09 -1.60
C SER A 96 -9.34 -9.61 -1.94
N TYR A 97 -10.41 -8.92 -1.53
CA TYR A 97 -10.56 -7.47 -1.70
C TYR A 97 -9.49 -6.70 -0.91
N PRO A 98 -8.87 -5.67 -1.45
CA PRO A 98 -8.97 -5.09 -2.81
C PRO A 98 -7.72 -5.36 -3.68
N TRP A 99 -6.97 -6.39 -3.38
CA TRP A 99 -5.55 -6.49 -3.73
C TRP A 99 -5.25 -6.52 -5.22
N SER A 100 -5.98 -7.32 -5.99
CA SER A 100 -5.75 -7.37 -7.45
C SER A 100 -6.10 -6.04 -8.13
N ASP A 101 -7.15 -5.37 -7.66
CA ASP A 101 -7.58 -4.09 -8.23
C ASP A 101 -6.57 -2.98 -7.98
N MET A 102 -5.86 -3.02 -6.84
CA MET A 102 -4.87 -2.00 -6.50
C MET A 102 -3.71 -1.94 -7.50
N SER A 103 -3.32 -3.06 -8.09
CA SER A 103 -2.25 -3.06 -9.09
C SER A 103 -2.63 -2.34 -10.37
N GLU A 104 -3.91 -2.28 -10.69
CA GLU A 104 -4.43 -1.57 -11.86
C GLU A 104 -4.68 -0.09 -11.56
N ASP A 105 -5.16 0.22 -10.36
CA ASP A 105 -5.59 1.56 -9.99
C ASP A 105 -4.45 2.42 -9.44
N PHE A 106 -3.55 1.84 -8.65
CA PHE A 106 -2.47 2.56 -7.98
C PHE A 106 -1.24 2.67 -8.88
N GLU A 107 -0.74 3.86 -9.08
CA GLU A 107 0.49 4.12 -9.84
C GLU A 107 1.68 3.39 -9.20
N ASN A 108 2.49 2.73 -10.02
CA ASN A 108 3.70 2.02 -9.56
C ASN A 108 3.41 0.97 -8.49
N ALA A 109 2.28 0.28 -8.62
CA ALA A 109 1.91 -0.83 -7.75
C ALA A 109 2.05 -2.16 -8.50
N VAL A 110 2.57 -3.15 -7.81
CA VAL A 110 2.71 -4.53 -8.29
C VAL A 110 1.99 -5.45 -7.32
N PHE A 111 1.20 -6.36 -7.86
CA PHE A 111 0.50 -7.37 -7.09
C PHE A 111 1.04 -8.75 -7.44
N LEU A 112 1.42 -9.53 -6.44
CA LEU A 112 1.80 -10.93 -6.59
C LEU A 112 0.77 -11.79 -5.87
N PRO A 113 -0.06 -12.55 -6.63
CA PRO A 113 -1.03 -13.43 -6.01
C PRO A 113 -0.34 -14.59 -5.28
N MET A 114 -0.87 -14.94 -4.13
CA MET A 114 -0.35 -16.02 -3.31
C MET A 114 -1.43 -17.03 -3.03
N ALA A 115 -1.07 -18.32 -3.16
CA ALA A 115 -1.96 -19.39 -2.77
C ALA A 115 -2.02 -19.50 -1.25
N LYS A 116 -3.24 -19.64 -0.70
CA LYS A 116 -3.40 -20.01 0.70
C LYS A 116 -2.93 -21.46 0.90
N ALA A 117 -1.98 -21.65 1.78
CA ALA A 117 -1.56 -22.96 2.24
C ALA A 117 -2.11 -23.22 3.65
N ASP A 118 -2.13 -24.47 4.09
CA ASP A 118 -2.49 -24.83 5.47
C ASP A 118 -1.54 -24.11 6.44
N GLY A 119 -2.10 -23.18 7.24
CA GLY A 119 -1.33 -22.40 8.21
C GLY A 119 -0.79 -21.08 7.71
N GLY A 120 -1.24 -20.59 6.55
CA GLY A 120 -0.86 -19.28 6.05
C GLY A 120 -0.57 -19.24 4.55
N ILE A 121 0.34 -18.37 4.15
CA ILE A 121 0.70 -18.14 2.75
C ILE A 121 2.04 -18.82 2.47
N ASP A 122 2.09 -19.59 1.37
CA ASP A 122 3.34 -20.14 0.88
C ASP A 122 3.92 -19.22 -0.23
N ILE A 123 5.04 -18.61 0.09
CA ILE A 123 5.76 -17.75 -0.87
C ILE A 123 7.16 -18.32 -1.06
N ALA A 124 7.53 -18.54 -2.32
CA ALA A 124 8.91 -18.84 -2.65
C ALA A 124 9.78 -17.61 -2.35
N ARG A 125 10.83 -17.79 -1.58
CA ARG A 125 11.78 -16.73 -1.20
C ARG A 125 12.31 -15.97 -2.42
N GLU A 126 12.63 -16.69 -3.48
CA GLU A 126 13.11 -16.13 -4.74
C GLU A 126 12.08 -15.23 -5.40
N ALA A 127 10.80 -15.57 -5.33
CA ALA A 127 9.73 -14.74 -5.88
C ALA A 127 9.65 -13.39 -5.17
N ILE A 128 9.80 -13.37 -3.85
CA ILE A 128 9.84 -12.13 -3.06
C ILE A 128 11.04 -11.27 -3.49
N ILE A 129 12.22 -11.85 -3.50
CA ILE A 129 13.45 -11.14 -3.84
C ILE A 129 13.38 -10.58 -5.26
N ASN A 130 12.95 -11.38 -6.23
CA ASN A 130 12.88 -10.97 -7.62
C ASN A 130 11.82 -9.90 -7.85
N THR A 131 10.68 -9.99 -7.17
CA THR A 131 9.61 -8.99 -7.30
C THR A 131 10.07 -7.65 -6.73
N ILE A 132 10.65 -7.64 -5.54
CA ILE A 132 11.18 -6.42 -4.92
C ILE A 132 12.30 -5.84 -5.78
N GLY A 133 13.27 -6.64 -6.18
CA GLY A 133 14.40 -6.21 -7.00
C GLY A 133 13.98 -5.69 -8.37
N GLY A 134 12.99 -6.31 -9.00
CA GLY A 134 12.47 -5.88 -10.30
C GLY A 134 11.61 -4.61 -10.25
N THR A 135 11.15 -4.22 -9.07
CA THR A 135 10.28 -3.05 -8.88
C THR A 135 11.09 -1.78 -8.59
N ILE A 136 12.27 -1.93 -8.08
CA ILE A 136 13.15 -0.80 -7.70
C ILE A 136 13.82 -0.12 -8.94
#